data_b655916baa0e9bc1eb61838515f3efce
#
_entry.id   b655916baa0e9bc1eb61838515f3efce
#
_cell.length_a   1.000
_cell.length_b   1.000
_cell.length_c   1.000
_cell.angle_alpha   90.00
_cell.angle_beta   90.00
_cell.angle_gamma   90.00
#
_symmetry.space_group_name_H-M   'P 1'
#
loop_
_entity.id
_entity.type
_entity.pdbx_description
1 polymer ?
#
loop_
_entity_poly.entity_id
_entity_poly.type
_entity_poly.pdbx_seq_one_letter_code
_entity_poly.pdbx_strand_id
1 'polypeptide(L)'
;MERRECETRYELAAAILPSRLRRIAMELPETDKRRAEEFRLRAGHCLSVLLPEGERSLEAIVTTEELETLCDIAAEFSRYASIETLRQGFLPVRGGFRVGLCGSAVVKDGEVTNLKQISSAVIRISREQKGIAQAVAPRLFRDGRFVSTLLLSPPGGGKTTLLLDLVRQLSQGEGVPPQRITLIDEREEIAVMYRGQPQMDVGPRTDVLSGCPKALAIPMALRAMNPQIIAVDEITVREDLRAISQAAGCGVALLATIHAANVEELQAKPLYQELLAGRVFRQAVLIRTGPEGRLYAVENLP
;
A
#
# COMPACT_ATOMS: atom_id res chain seq x y z
N MET A 1 -30.77 16.63 2.82
CA MET A 1 -29.52 15.95 3.22
C MET A 1 -28.57 16.15 2.06
N GLU A 2 -27.78 17.23 2.12
CA GLU A 2 -26.87 17.65 1.05
C GLU A 2 -25.78 16.60 0.82
N ARG A 3 -25.55 16.28 -0.44
CA ARG A 3 -24.42 15.45 -0.89
C ARG A 3 -23.16 16.14 -0.43
N ARG A 4 -22.42 15.57 0.54
CA ARG A 4 -21.02 15.91 0.73
C ARG A 4 -20.33 15.62 -0.58
N GLU A 5 -19.84 16.64 -1.27
CA GLU A 5 -18.95 16.49 -2.40
C GLU A 5 -17.81 15.58 -1.96
N CYS A 6 -17.57 14.51 -2.71
CA CYS A 6 -16.53 13.54 -2.37
C CYS A 6 -15.18 14.24 -2.59
N GLU A 7 -14.51 14.63 -1.52
CA GLU A 7 -13.17 15.24 -1.57
C GLU A 7 -12.23 14.33 -2.36
N THR A 8 -11.48 14.92 -3.28
CA THR A 8 -10.50 14.17 -4.06
C THR A 8 -9.30 13.76 -3.21
N ARG A 9 -8.56 12.74 -3.61
CA ARG A 9 -7.32 12.33 -2.92
C ARG A 9 -6.31 13.47 -2.81
N TYR A 10 -6.26 14.34 -3.81
CA TYR A 10 -5.42 15.54 -3.81
C TYR A 10 -5.83 16.51 -2.70
N GLU A 11 -7.12 16.81 -2.59
CA GLU A 11 -7.65 17.74 -1.58
C GLU A 11 -7.43 17.21 -0.17
N LEU A 12 -7.64 15.92 0.04
CA LEU A 12 -7.36 15.27 1.32
C LEU A 12 -5.87 15.35 1.70
N ALA A 13 -4.96 15.16 0.74
CA ALA A 13 -3.52 15.32 0.96
C ALA A 13 -3.15 16.79 1.19
N ALA A 14 -3.75 17.72 0.44
CA ALA A 14 -3.55 19.14 0.61
C ALA A 14 -4.04 19.66 1.98
N ALA A 15 -5.02 18.97 2.60
CA ALA A 15 -5.51 19.31 3.94
C ALA A 15 -4.45 19.15 5.04
N ILE A 16 -3.39 18.38 4.77
CA ILE A 16 -2.25 18.19 5.68
C ILE A 16 -1.29 19.39 5.61
N LEU A 17 -1.29 20.15 4.50
CA LEU A 17 -0.45 21.33 4.34
C LEU A 17 -0.87 22.46 5.30
N PRO A 18 0.08 23.25 5.81
CA PRO A 18 -0.21 24.52 6.47
C PRO A 18 -1.11 25.43 5.62
N SER A 19 -1.99 26.19 6.25
CA SER A 19 -3.10 26.90 5.59
C SER A 19 -2.67 27.76 4.38
N ARG A 20 -1.53 28.45 4.48
CA ARG A 20 -1.00 29.28 3.38
C ARG A 20 -0.58 28.42 2.19
N LEU A 21 0.19 27.35 2.43
CA LEU A 21 0.66 26.43 1.40
C LEU A 21 -0.50 25.64 0.78
N ARG A 22 -1.48 25.23 1.60
CA ARG A 22 -2.72 24.58 1.13
C ARG A 22 -3.45 25.45 0.12
N ARG A 23 -3.67 26.75 0.42
CA ARG A 23 -4.36 27.65 -0.49
C ARG A 23 -3.68 27.68 -1.86
N ILE A 24 -2.37 27.83 -1.89
CA ILE A 24 -1.57 27.87 -3.13
C ILE A 24 -1.61 26.52 -3.88
N ALA A 25 -1.50 25.40 -3.16
CA ALA A 25 -1.64 24.07 -3.74
C ALA A 25 -3.02 23.88 -4.39
N MET A 26 -4.08 24.44 -3.80
CA MET A 26 -5.43 24.33 -4.34
C MET A 26 -5.67 25.17 -5.60
N GLU A 27 -4.78 26.10 -5.94
CA GLU A 27 -4.84 26.89 -7.19
C GLU A 27 -4.33 26.10 -8.42
N LEU A 28 -3.76 24.90 -8.22
CA LEU A 28 -3.33 24.04 -9.32
C LEU A 28 -4.51 23.68 -10.24
N PRO A 29 -4.29 23.61 -11.59
CA PRO A 29 -5.31 23.13 -12.52
C PRO A 29 -5.81 21.71 -12.15
N GLU A 30 -7.08 21.43 -12.35
CA GLU A 30 -7.68 20.12 -12.04
C GLU A 30 -7.01 18.95 -12.76
N THR A 31 -6.52 19.19 -13.99
CA THR A 31 -5.73 18.21 -14.75
C THR A 31 -4.48 17.78 -14.00
N ASP A 32 -3.77 18.72 -13.37
CA ASP A 32 -2.54 18.47 -12.63
C ASP A 32 -2.84 17.89 -11.24
N LYS A 33 -3.87 18.39 -10.56
CA LYS A 33 -4.35 17.81 -9.29
C LYS A 33 -4.66 16.31 -9.45
N ARG A 34 -5.29 15.91 -10.55
CA ARG A 34 -5.60 14.50 -10.84
C ARG A 34 -4.36 13.63 -11.07
N ARG A 35 -3.24 14.23 -11.45
CA ARG A 35 -2.00 13.54 -11.80
C ARG A 35 -0.89 13.71 -10.76
N ALA A 36 -1.08 14.61 -9.78
CA ALA A 36 -0.11 14.90 -8.74
C ALA A 36 0.19 13.64 -7.90
N GLU A 37 1.46 13.35 -7.68
CA GLU A 37 1.94 12.17 -6.96
C GLU A 37 2.42 12.51 -5.55
N GLU A 38 3.04 13.67 -5.37
CA GLU A 38 3.61 14.09 -4.10
C GLU A 38 3.56 15.63 -3.96
N PHE A 39 3.38 16.12 -2.72
CA PHE A 39 3.82 17.45 -2.34
C PHE A 39 5.21 17.36 -1.74
N ARG A 40 6.10 18.26 -2.14
CA ARG A 40 7.47 18.35 -1.63
C ARG A 40 7.72 19.70 -1.01
N LEU A 41 8.08 19.70 0.26
CA LEU A 41 8.38 20.88 1.07
C LEU A 41 9.85 20.83 1.45
N ARG A 42 10.59 21.91 1.17
CA ARG A 42 11.98 22.10 1.58
C ARG A 42 12.14 23.50 2.14
N ALA A 43 12.69 23.64 3.35
CA ALA A 43 12.91 24.94 3.97
C ALA A 43 13.70 25.88 3.05
N GLY A 44 13.22 27.10 2.85
CA GLY A 44 13.86 28.11 1.99
C GLY A 44 13.66 27.91 0.48
N HIS A 45 12.94 26.87 0.05
CA HIS A 45 12.63 26.62 -1.36
C HIS A 45 11.12 26.68 -1.62
N CYS A 46 10.74 26.84 -2.87
CA CYS A 46 9.34 26.84 -3.26
C CYS A 46 8.69 25.48 -2.96
N LEU A 47 7.43 25.49 -2.48
CA LEU A 47 6.58 24.30 -2.47
C LEU A 47 6.53 23.73 -3.88
N SER A 48 6.65 22.43 -4.02
CA SER A 48 6.53 21.79 -5.32
C SER A 48 5.60 20.58 -5.29
N VAL A 49 5.07 20.26 -6.46
CA VAL A 49 4.20 19.10 -6.70
C VAL A 49 4.90 18.20 -7.71
N LEU A 50 5.07 16.94 -7.38
CA LEU A 50 5.56 15.94 -8.32
C LEU A 50 4.41 15.48 -9.21
N LEU A 51 4.63 15.62 -10.53
CA LEU A 51 3.79 15.12 -11.60
C LEU A 51 4.56 14.03 -12.37
N PRO A 52 3.90 13.20 -13.19
CA PRO A 52 4.59 12.18 -14.00
C PRO A 52 5.69 12.74 -14.91
N GLU A 53 5.58 14.01 -15.33
CA GLU A 53 6.57 14.69 -16.18
C GLU A 53 7.74 15.28 -15.40
N GLY A 54 7.62 15.40 -14.07
CA GLY A 54 8.61 15.99 -13.20
C GLY A 54 8.06 16.89 -12.10
N GLU A 55 8.94 17.49 -11.35
CA GLU A 55 8.62 18.35 -10.21
C GLU A 55 8.26 19.77 -10.70
N ARG A 56 7.06 20.25 -10.35
CA ARG A 56 6.56 21.60 -10.65
C ARG A 56 6.57 22.46 -9.41
N SER A 57 7.31 23.56 -9.45
CA SER A 57 7.36 24.56 -8.37
C SER A 57 6.12 25.45 -8.36
N LEU A 58 5.62 25.73 -7.16
CA LEU A 58 4.56 26.70 -6.89
C LEU A 58 5.18 27.97 -6.28
N GLU A 59 4.55 29.13 -6.48
CA GLU A 59 5.08 30.43 -6.02
C GLU A 59 4.89 30.64 -4.50
N ALA A 60 5.49 29.74 -3.70
CA ALA A 60 5.41 29.79 -2.24
C ALA A 60 6.67 29.22 -1.60
N ILE A 61 7.53 30.07 -1.07
CA ILE A 61 8.69 29.65 -0.29
C ILE A 61 8.20 29.02 1.03
N VAL A 62 8.65 27.78 1.30
CA VAL A 62 8.36 27.05 2.53
C VAL A 62 9.24 27.56 3.65
N THR A 63 8.65 27.91 4.79
CA THR A 63 9.41 28.31 5.98
C THR A 63 9.64 27.13 6.94
N THR A 64 10.58 27.30 7.87
CA THR A 64 10.84 26.29 8.91
C THR A 64 9.63 26.10 9.82
N GLU A 65 8.94 27.20 10.17
CA GLU A 65 7.74 27.19 10.99
C GLU A 65 6.59 26.45 10.32
N GLU A 66 6.50 26.52 8.99
CA GLU A 66 5.51 25.74 8.24
C GLU A 66 5.82 24.23 8.21
N LEU A 67 7.10 23.85 8.19
CA LEU A 67 7.48 22.44 8.37
C LEU A 67 7.16 21.93 9.77
N GLU A 68 7.37 22.73 10.80
CA GLU A 68 6.98 22.38 12.18
C GLU A 68 5.45 22.26 12.30
N THR A 69 4.70 23.22 11.73
CA THR A 69 3.24 23.17 11.68
C THR A 69 2.73 21.92 10.95
N LEU A 70 3.39 21.53 9.84
CA LEU A 70 3.07 20.30 9.12
C LEU A 70 3.27 19.05 10.02
N CYS A 71 4.37 19.01 10.76
CA CYS A 71 4.64 17.91 11.67
C CYS A 71 3.60 17.84 12.80
N ASP A 72 3.16 18.98 13.33
CA ASP A 72 2.13 19.03 14.36
C ASP A 72 0.77 18.57 13.82
N ILE A 73 0.40 18.99 12.62
CA ILE A 73 -0.81 18.51 11.94
C ILE A 73 -0.73 17.00 11.69
N ALA A 74 0.40 16.51 11.15
CA ALA A 74 0.59 15.10 10.83
C ALA A 74 0.60 14.22 12.09
N ALA A 75 1.17 14.70 13.19
CA ALA A 75 1.16 14.03 14.49
C ALA A 75 -0.16 14.22 15.26
N GLU A 76 -1.15 14.94 14.70
CA GLU A 76 -2.38 15.34 15.41
C GLU A 76 -2.07 15.94 16.78
N PHE A 77 -1.06 16.80 16.84
CA PHE A 77 -0.55 17.44 18.07
C PHE A 77 -0.04 16.46 19.15
N SER A 78 0.14 15.17 18.85
CA SER A 78 0.66 14.15 19.77
C SER A 78 1.97 13.55 19.25
N ARG A 79 3.08 14.24 19.46
CA ARG A 79 4.43 13.77 19.06
C ARG A 79 4.85 12.45 19.73
N TYR A 80 4.26 12.11 20.89
CA TYR A 80 4.60 10.87 21.61
C TYR A 80 3.97 9.62 21.01
N ALA A 81 2.81 9.73 20.37
CA ALA A 81 2.13 8.59 19.75
C ALA A 81 2.81 8.11 18.45
N SER A 82 3.77 8.87 17.93
CA SER A 82 4.40 8.65 16.62
C SER A 82 5.90 8.37 16.70
N ILE A 83 6.46 8.11 17.89
CA ILE A 83 7.93 7.91 18.07
C ILE A 83 8.43 6.75 17.22
N GLU A 84 7.69 5.66 17.16
CA GLU A 84 8.07 4.46 16.38
C GLU A 84 8.16 4.77 14.87
N THR A 85 7.18 5.51 14.34
CA THR A 85 7.13 5.89 12.92
C THR A 85 8.09 7.02 12.58
N LEU A 86 8.33 7.95 13.52
CA LEU A 86 9.38 8.98 13.39
C LEU A 86 10.77 8.36 13.25
N ARG A 87 11.05 7.25 13.94
CA ARG A 87 12.29 6.47 13.79
C ARG A 87 12.44 5.95 12.35
N GLN A 88 11.34 5.64 11.68
CA GLN A 88 11.32 5.20 10.29
C GLN A 88 11.32 6.35 9.28
N GLY A 89 11.31 7.61 9.76
CA GLY A 89 11.36 8.82 8.92
C GLY A 89 10.04 9.21 8.29
N PHE A 90 8.89 8.70 8.77
CA PHE A 90 7.57 9.11 8.28
C PHE A 90 6.51 9.15 9.39
N LEU A 91 5.43 9.89 9.11
CA LEU A 91 4.23 9.93 9.94
C LEU A 91 3.02 9.42 9.11
N PRO A 92 2.28 8.41 9.58
CA PRO A 92 1.01 8.05 8.98
C PRO A 92 -0.05 9.10 9.37
N VAL A 93 -0.84 9.53 8.40
CA VAL A 93 -1.90 10.51 8.62
C VAL A 93 -3.24 10.02 8.08
N ARG A 94 -4.32 10.59 8.59
CA ARG A 94 -5.68 10.27 8.17
C ARG A 94 -5.81 10.34 6.64
N GLY A 95 -6.59 9.42 6.07
CA GLY A 95 -6.79 9.30 4.63
C GLY A 95 -5.76 8.40 3.95
N GLY A 96 -4.88 7.71 4.71
CA GLY A 96 -3.90 6.79 4.17
C GLY A 96 -2.70 7.45 3.52
N PHE A 97 -2.41 8.68 3.92
CA PHE A 97 -1.22 9.39 3.47
C PHE A 97 -0.05 9.12 4.40
N ARG A 98 1.16 9.21 3.85
CA ARG A 98 2.41 9.20 4.61
C ARG A 98 3.12 10.52 4.40
N VAL A 99 3.53 11.13 5.51
CA VAL A 99 4.39 12.31 5.53
C VAL A 99 5.80 11.85 5.84
N GLY A 100 6.63 11.71 4.80
CA GLY A 100 8.07 11.47 4.96
C GLY A 100 8.76 12.72 5.47
N LEU A 101 9.70 12.57 6.41
CA LEU A 101 10.42 13.67 7.05
C LEU A 101 11.92 13.49 6.93
N CYS A 102 12.63 14.60 6.68
CA CYS A 102 14.08 14.67 6.79
C CYS A 102 14.47 15.84 7.69
N GLY A 103 15.50 15.63 8.48
CA GLY A 103 16.03 16.62 9.42
C GLY A 103 17.29 16.08 10.10
N SER A 104 17.71 16.69 11.21
CA SER A 104 18.83 16.23 12.01
C SER A 104 18.44 15.04 12.87
N ALA A 105 19.02 13.87 12.61
CA ALA A 105 18.75 12.66 13.39
C ALA A 105 19.38 12.74 14.79
N VAL A 106 18.64 12.32 15.79
CA VAL A 106 19.14 12.08 17.15
C VAL A 106 19.37 10.58 17.30
N VAL A 107 20.64 10.20 17.43
CA VAL A 107 21.04 8.79 17.60
C VAL A 107 21.37 8.53 19.06
N LYS A 108 20.82 7.46 19.62
CA LYS A 108 21.15 6.95 20.95
C LYS A 108 21.30 5.42 20.87
N ASP A 109 22.35 4.89 21.44
CA ASP A 109 22.67 3.46 21.45
C ASP A 109 22.67 2.80 20.04
N GLY A 110 23.08 3.57 19.00
CA GLY A 110 23.14 3.12 17.60
C GLY A 110 21.80 3.18 16.85
N GLU A 111 20.71 3.61 17.50
CA GLU A 111 19.38 3.74 16.91
C GLU A 111 18.96 5.21 16.78
N VAL A 112 18.24 5.53 15.69
CA VAL A 112 17.59 6.83 15.54
C VAL A 112 16.42 6.91 16.51
N THR A 113 16.47 7.83 17.45
CA THR A 113 15.43 8.02 18.47
C THR A 113 14.47 9.17 18.14
N ASN A 114 14.91 10.14 17.35
CA ASN A 114 14.09 11.30 16.96
C ASN A 114 14.70 12.00 15.75
N LEU A 115 13.91 12.87 15.11
CA LEU A 115 14.35 13.87 14.15
C LEU A 115 14.17 15.26 14.75
N LYS A 116 15.18 16.11 14.62
CA LYS A 116 15.15 17.52 15.02
C LYS A 116 15.39 18.38 13.80
N GLN A 117 15.02 19.66 13.87
CA GLN A 117 15.27 20.64 12.82
C GLN A 117 14.85 20.08 11.45
N ILE A 118 13.57 19.78 11.31
CA ILE A 118 13.04 19.25 10.07
C ILE A 118 13.37 20.21 8.92
N SER A 119 14.09 19.73 7.92
CA SER A 119 14.55 20.50 6.77
C SER A 119 13.68 20.28 5.54
N SER A 120 13.01 19.13 5.47
CA SER A 120 12.10 18.84 4.37
C SER A 120 11.04 17.79 4.74
N ALA A 121 9.94 17.82 4.00
CA ALA A 121 8.85 16.86 4.11
C ALA A 121 8.31 16.49 2.73
N VAL A 122 7.78 15.27 2.62
CA VAL A 122 7.11 14.77 1.42
C VAL A 122 5.77 14.17 1.81
N ILE A 123 4.68 14.65 1.23
CA ILE A 123 3.35 14.07 1.38
C ILE A 123 3.04 13.27 0.11
N ARG A 124 3.00 11.96 0.20
CA ARG A 124 2.62 11.09 -0.92
C ARG A 124 1.11 11.06 -1.11
N ILE A 125 0.66 11.36 -2.33
CA ILE A 125 -0.74 11.33 -2.72
C ILE A 125 -1.05 9.91 -3.21
N SER A 126 -1.28 8.99 -2.27
CA SER A 126 -1.64 7.61 -2.60
C SER A 126 -3.01 7.57 -3.29
N ARG A 127 -3.14 6.76 -4.33
CA ARG A 127 -4.38 6.59 -5.10
C ARG A 127 -4.76 5.13 -5.19
N GLU A 128 -6.06 4.89 -5.05
CA GLU A 128 -6.66 3.61 -5.37
C GLU A 128 -6.95 3.56 -6.87
N GLN A 129 -6.62 2.46 -7.49
CA GLN A 129 -7.03 2.17 -8.87
C GLN A 129 -8.10 1.09 -8.83
N LYS A 130 -9.37 1.51 -8.69
CA LYS A 130 -10.51 0.60 -8.65
C LYS A 130 -10.86 0.08 -10.06
N GLY A 131 -11.25 -1.19 -10.12
CA GLY A 131 -11.70 -1.83 -11.35
C GLY A 131 -10.59 -2.47 -12.19
N ILE A 132 -9.32 -2.31 -11.84
CA ILE A 132 -8.21 -2.96 -12.57
C ILE A 132 -8.23 -4.49 -12.43
N ALA A 133 -8.82 -5.01 -11.36
CA ALA A 133 -8.98 -6.43 -11.11
C ALA A 133 -10.20 -7.04 -11.82
N GLN A 134 -11.10 -6.24 -12.40
CA GLN A 134 -12.40 -6.71 -12.92
C GLN A 134 -12.27 -7.81 -13.99
N ALA A 135 -11.30 -7.70 -14.89
CA ALA A 135 -11.06 -8.71 -15.91
C ALA A 135 -10.25 -9.92 -15.38
N VAL A 136 -9.57 -9.78 -14.24
CA VAL A 136 -8.69 -10.80 -13.66
C VAL A 136 -9.44 -11.67 -12.67
N ALA A 137 -10.21 -11.09 -11.76
CA ALA A 137 -10.81 -11.79 -10.63
C ALA A 137 -11.66 -13.03 -11.03
N PRO A 138 -12.52 -13.01 -12.08
CA PRO A 138 -13.28 -14.20 -12.48
C PRO A 138 -12.38 -15.36 -12.94
N ARG A 139 -11.20 -15.06 -13.52
CA ARG A 139 -10.25 -16.06 -14.01
C ARG A 139 -9.49 -16.77 -12.88
N LEU A 140 -9.59 -16.27 -11.66
CA LEU A 140 -8.93 -16.85 -10.49
C LEU A 140 -9.79 -17.92 -9.79
N PHE A 141 -10.95 -18.25 -10.35
CA PHE A 141 -11.85 -19.27 -9.83
C PHE A 141 -11.87 -20.52 -10.72
N ARG A 142 -11.98 -21.70 -10.07
CA ARG A 142 -12.27 -22.98 -10.71
C ARG A 142 -13.37 -23.67 -9.90
N ASP A 143 -14.41 -24.14 -10.56
CA ASP A 143 -15.56 -24.80 -9.94
C ASP A 143 -16.17 -23.99 -8.77
N GLY A 144 -16.25 -22.66 -8.94
CA GLY A 144 -16.80 -21.74 -7.94
C GLY A 144 -15.87 -21.47 -6.74
N ARG A 145 -14.64 -21.99 -6.72
CA ARG A 145 -13.66 -21.81 -5.63
C ARG A 145 -12.49 -20.97 -6.10
N PHE A 146 -12.05 -20.05 -5.24
CA PHE A 146 -10.85 -19.28 -5.49
C PHE A 146 -9.61 -20.20 -5.49
N VAL A 147 -8.75 -20.03 -6.47
CA VAL A 147 -7.50 -20.80 -6.61
C VAL A 147 -6.35 -19.97 -6.06
N SER A 148 -5.54 -20.56 -5.19
CA SER A 148 -4.35 -19.88 -4.63
C SER A 148 -3.46 -19.32 -5.74
N THR A 149 -3.22 -17.99 -5.70
CA THR A 149 -2.68 -17.21 -6.81
C THR A 149 -1.49 -16.37 -6.38
N LEU A 150 -0.44 -16.34 -7.20
CA LEU A 150 0.68 -15.40 -7.09
C LEU A 150 0.48 -14.21 -8.04
N LEU A 151 0.82 -13.00 -7.59
CA LEU A 151 0.92 -11.81 -8.44
C LEU A 151 2.40 -11.53 -8.70
N LEU A 152 2.81 -11.60 -9.97
CA LEU A 152 4.20 -11.46 -10.37
C LEU A 152 4.42 -10.18 -11.18
N SER A 153 5.40 -9.40 -10.79
CA SER A 153 5.98 -8.34 -11.63
C SER A 153 7.30 -7.86 -11.03
N PRO A 154 8.15 -7.17 -11.79
CA PRO A 154 9.28 -6.42 -11.26
C PRO A 154 8.86 -5.37 -10.22
N PRO A 155 9.79 -4.80 -9.44
CA PRO A 155 9.54 -3.63 -8.59
C PRO A 155 8.84 -2.50 -9.36
N GLY A 156 7.87 -1.81 -8.73
CA GLY A 156 7.10 -0.74 -9.36
C GLY A 156 6.06 -1.19 -10.39
N GLY A 157 5.94 -2.48 -10.72
CA GLY A 157 5.01 -2.99 -11.73
C GLY A 157 3.52 -3.00 -11.33
N GLY A 158 3.18 -2.63 -10.07
CA GLY A 158 1.80 -2.45 -9.63
C GLY A 158 1.16 -3.64 -8.94
N LYS A 159 1.97 -4.57 -8.39
CA LYS A 159 1.47 -5.73 -7.62
C LYS A 159 0.57 -5.34 -6.47
N THR A 160 1.03 -4.42 -5.61
CA THR A 160 0.28 -3.94 -4.43
C THR A 160 -1.03 -3.27 -4.85
N THR A 161 -1.02 -2.51 -5.96
CA THR A 161 -2.23 -1.89 -6.51
C THR A 161 -3.26 -2.93 -6.98
N LEU A 162 -2.79 -3.97 -7.71
CA LEU A 162 -3.66 -5.06 -8.14
C LEU A 162 -4.14 -5.91 -6.96
N LEU A 163 -3.26 -6.17 -5.98
CA LEU A 163 -3.61 -6.91 -4.76
C LEU A 163 -4.75 -6.22 -4.00
N LEU A 164 -4.64 -4.89 -3.79
CA LEU A 164 -5.68 -4.10 -3.12
C LEU A 164 -7.02 -4.20 -3.84
N ASP A 165 -7.05 -3.99 -5.16
CA ASP A 165 -8.30 -4.03 -5.92
C ASP A 165 -8.88 -5.45 -6.02
N LEU A 166 -8.03 -6.50 -6.08
CA LEU A 166 -8.48 -7.89 -5.98
C LEU A 166 -9.11 -8.19 -4.61
N VAL A 167 -8.46 -7.77 -3.51
CA VAL A 167 -8.99 -7.94 -2.15
C VAL A 167 -10.36 -7.25 -2.04
N ARG A 168 -10.48 -6.00 -2.50
CA ARG A 168 -11.74 -5.26 -2.52
C ARG A 168 -12.82 -6.00 -3.30
N GLN A 169 -12.53 -6.37 -4.54
CA GLN A 169 -13.49 -7.01 -5.44
C GLN A 169 -13.94 -8.39 -4.95
N LEU A 170 -13.01 -9.22 -4.48
CA LEU A 170 -13.30 -10.53 -3.90
C LEU A 170 -14.14 -10.41 -2.62
N SER A 171 -13.84 -9.42 -1.78
CA SER A 171 -14.58 -9.12 -0.55
C SER A 171 -16.00 -8.62 -0.84
N GLN A 172 -16.17 -7.76 -1.83
CA GLN A 172 -17.48 -7.25 -2.25
C GLN A 172 -18.31 -8.30 -2.97
N GLY A 173 -17.67 -9.20 -3.73
CA GLY A 173 -18.35 -10.17 -4.57
C GLY A 173 -18.75 -9.58 -5.93
N GLU A 174 -17.99 -8.63 -6.44
CA GLU A 174 -18.23 -8.01 -7.75
C GLU A 174 -17.86 -8.97 -8.90
N GLY A 175 -18.85 -9.57 -9.55
CA GLY A 175 -18.65 -10.52 -10.66
C GLY A 175 -18.09 -11.89 -10.26
N VAL A 176 -17.89 -12.13 -8.97
CA VAL A 176 -17.37 -13.38 -8.37
C VAL A 176 -18.07 -13.66 -7.05
N PRO A 177 -18.07 -14.91 -6.54
CA PRO A 177 -18.62 -15.18 -5.22
C PRO A 177 -17.86 -14.39 -4.12
N PRO A 178 -18.59 -13.73 -3.19
CA PRO A 178 -17.95 -12.96 -2.14
C PRO A 178 -17.15 -13.85 -1.19
N GLN A 179 -15.96 -13.36 -0.79
CA GLN A 179 -15.02 -14.10 0.03
C GLN A 179 -14.76 -13.39 1.38
N ARG A 180 -14.59 -14.16 2.45
CA ARG A 180 -14.01 -13.66 3.71
C ARG A 180 -12.49 -13.66 3.55
N ILE A 181 -11.88 -12.50 3.71
CA ILE A 181 -10.45 -12.31 3.47
C ILE A 181 -9.78 -11.83 4.76
N THR A 182 -8.64 -12.40 5.10
CA THR A 182 -7.71 -11.73 6.02
C THR A 182 -6.55 -11.19 5.23
N LEU A 183 -6.42 -9.87 5.24
CA LEU A 183 -5.31 -9.15 4.63
C LEU A 183 -4.21 -8.95 5.68
N ILE A 184 -3.02 -9.47 5.40
CA ILE A 184 -1.83 -9.27 6.23
C ILE A 184 -0.98 -8.20 5.57
N ASP A 185 -1.01 -7.02 6.14
CA ASP A 185 -0.34 -5.81 5.67
C ASP A 185 0.85 -5.47 6.57
N GLU A 186 1.92 -6.25 6.46
CA GLU A 186 3.11 -6.14 7.32
C GLU A 186 3.77 -4.77 7.23
N ARG A 187 3.82 -4.17 6.03
CA ARG A 187 4.45 -2.89 5.77
C ARG A 187 3.49 -1.70 5.84
N GLU A 188 2.22 -1.95 6.15
CA GLU A 188 1.16 -0.93 6.20
C GLU A 188 0.99 -0.13 4.88
N GLU A 189 1.18 -0.81 3.74
CA GLU A 189 1.18 -0.20 2.40
C GLU A 189 -0.08 -0.50 1.58
N ILE A 190 -0.90 -1.47 2.01
CA ILE A 190 -2.09 -1.92 1.29
C ILE A 190 -3.34 -1.27 1.85
N ALA A 191 -3.70 -1.61 3.09
CA ALA A 191 -4.89 -1.07 3.77
C ALA A 191 -4.64 0.31 4.37
N VAL A 192 -3.38 0.59 4.70
CA VAL A 192 -2.92 1.83 5.36
C VAL A 192 -3.79 2.15 6.57
N MET A 193 -3.66 1.33 7.60
CA MET A 193 -4.51 1.44 8.80
C MET A 193 -4.28 2.76 9.54
N TYR A 194 -5.37 3.39 9.95
CA TYR A 194 -5.35 4.58 10.80
C TYR A 194 -6.42 4.47 11.88
N ARG A 195 -6.01 4.49 13.16
CA ARG A 195 -6.93 4.34 14.31
C ARG A 195 -7.87 3.14 14.19
N GLY A 196 -7.33 2.00 13.76
CA GLY A 196 -8.09 0.75 13.62
C GLY A 196 -9.00 0.67 12.39
N GLN A 197 -8.93 1.64 11.48
CA GLN A 197 -9.73 1.63 10.25
C GLN A 197 -8.85 1.65 9.00
N PRO A 198 -9.13 0.82 8.00
CA PRO A 198 -8.45 0.90 6.70
C PRO A 198 -8.79 2.23 6.02
N GLN A 199 -7.77 2.88 5.49
CA GLN A 199 -7.91 4.14 4.74
C GLN A 199 -8.05 3.89 3.23
N MET A 200 -7.76 2.67 2.80
CA MET A 200 -8.03 2.17 1.46
C MET A 200 -9.25 1.25 1.50
N ASP A 201 -9.98 1.19 0.38
CA ASP A 201 -11.15 0.32 0.26
C ASP A 201 -10.72 -1.14 0.08
N VAL A 202 -10.75 -1.89 1.15
CA VAL A 202 -10.46 -3.34 1.17
C VAL A 202 -11.71 -4.20 1.04
N GLY A 203 -12.89 -3.58 0.98
CA GLY A 203 -14.18 -4.25 0.91
C GLY A 203 -14.73 -4.73 2.27
N PRO A 204 -16.05 -5.05 2.33
CA PRO A 204 -16.79 -5.23 3.59
C PRO A 204 -16.55 -6.57 4.31
N ARG A 205 -15.87 -7.53 3.67
CA ARG A 205 -15.56 -8.87 4.25
C ARG A 205 -14.09 -9.10 4.40
N THR A 206 -13.31 -8.02 4.59
CA THR A 206 -11.86 -8.08 4.78
C THR A 206 -11.50 -7.65 6.19
N ASP A 207 -10.84 -8.53 6.92
CA ASP A 207 -10.20 -8.25 8.20
C ASP A 207 -8.73 -7.93 7.94
N VAL A 208 -8.19 -6.88 8.57
CA VAL A 208 -6.81 -6.44 8.34
C VAL A 208 -5.95 -6.68 9.57
N LEU A 209 -4.83 -7.37 9.39
CA LEU A 209 -3.73 -7.50 10.35
C LEU A 209 -2.56 -6.65 9.86
N SER A 210 -2.32 -5.53 10.53
CA SER A 210 -1.35 -4.51 10.13
C SER A 210 -0.11 -4.54 11.04
N GLY A 211 1.07 -4.23 10.47
CA GLY A 211 2.33 -4.08 11.21
C GLY A 211 2.85 -5.37 11.87
N CYS A 212 2.37 -6.54 11.44
CA CYS A 212 2.77 -7.84 12.00
C CYS A 212 3.48 -8.70 10.94
N PRO A 213 4.65 -9.29 11.24
CA PRO A 213 5.33 -10.21 10.35
C PRO A 213 4.42 -11.35 9.90
N LYS A 214 4.42 -11.67 8.59
CA LYS A 214 3.55 -12.69 7.98
C LYS A 214 3.63 -14.05 8.68
N ALA A 215 4.83 -14.46 9.05
CA ALA A 215 5.07 -15.72 9.77
C ALA A 215 4.31 -15.83 11.10
N LEU A 216 4.04 -14.70 11.76
CA LEU A 216 3.26 -14.62 13.01
C LEU A 216 1.77 -14.36 12.73
N ALA A 217 1.48 -13.49 11.77
CA ALA A 217 0.12 -13.06 11.46
C ALA A 217 -0.73 -14.16 10.83
N ILE A 218 -0.17 -15.00 9.94
CA ILE A 218 -0.90 -16.10 9.28
C ILE A 218 -1.47 -17.11 10.31
N PRO A 219 -0.68 -17.65 11.25
CA PRO A 219 -1.22 -18.53 12.29
C PRO A 219 -2.27 -17.86 13.19
N MET A 220 -2.15 -16.55 13.45
CA MET A 220 -3.16 -15.80 14.20
C MET A 220 -4.48 -15.72 13.43
N ALA A 221 -4.41 -15.36 12.14
CA ALA A 221 -5.57 -15.28 11.25
C ALA A 221 -6.32 -16.61 11.16
N LEU A 222 -5.59 -17.72 11.00
CA LEU A 222 -6.17 -19.06 10.92
C LEU A 222 -6.96 -19.44 12.18
N ARG A 223 -6.43 -19.09 13.36
CA ARG A 223 -7.09 -19.43 14.64
C ARG A 223 -8.29 -18.55 14.96
N ALA A 224 -8.26 -17.26 14.54
CA ALA A 224 -9.20 -16.28 15.03
C ALA A 224 -10.25 -15.85 14.01
N MET A 225 -9.92 -15.78 12.70
CA MET A 225 -10.72 -15.05 11.71
C MET A 225 -11.50 -15.95 10.74
N ASN A 226 -11.21 -17.27 10.71
CA ASN A 226 -11.85 -18.21 9.77
C ASN A 226 -11.90 -17.69 8.32
N PRO A 227 -10.76 -17.28 7.71
CA PRO A 227 -10.72 -16.74 6.37
C PRO A 227 -10.94 -17.82 5.31
N GLN A 228 -11.53 -17.44 4.17
CA GLN A 228 -11.52 -18.26 2.96
C GLN A 228 -10.25 -17.98 2.13
N ILE A 229 -9.77 -16.74 2.20
CA ILE A 229 -8.54 -16.30 1.54
C ILE A 229 -7.68 -15.54 2.55
N ILE A 230 -6.40 -15.86 2.60
CA ILE A 230 -5.39 -15.00 3.24
C ILE A 230 -4.64 -14.28 2.11
N ALA A 231 -4.71 -12.95 2.12
CA ALA A 231 -3.98 -12.09 1.21
C ALA A 231 -2.74 -11.52 1.92
N VAL A 232 -1.57 -11.65 1.29
CA VAL A 232 -0.30 -11.16 1.83
C VAL A 232 0.47 -10.38 0.79
N ASP A 233 1.16 -9.32 1.21
CA ASP A 233 2.16 -8.69 0.37
C ASP A 233 3.44 -9.54 0.35
N GLU A 234 4.35 -9.17 -0.43
CA GLU A 234 5.64 -9.73 -0.80
C GLU A 234 6.20 -10.87 0.08
N ILE A 235 6.27 -12.08 -0.49
CA ILE A 235 6.93 -13.22 0.16
C ILE A 235 8.45 -13.04 -0.01
N THR A 236 9.19 -12.92 1.12
CA THR A 236 10.63 -12.58 1.09
C THR A 236 11.53 -13.54 1.86
N VAL A 237 11.00 -14.28 2.82
CA VAL A 237 11.78 -15.14 3.72
C VAL A 237 11.20 -16.54 3.85
N ARG A 238 12.02 -17.50 4.30
CA ARG A 238 11.59 -18.91 4.47
C ARG A 238 10.53 -19.10 5.54
N GLU A 239 10.51 -18.29 6.54
CA GLU A 239 9.52 -18.29 7.62
C GLU A 239 8.11 -18.04 7.07
N ASP A 240 7.98 -17.17 6.05
CA ASP A 240 6.73 -16.91 5.34
C ASP A 240 6.24 -18.19 4.66
N LEU A 241 7.14 -18.97 4.01
CA LEU A 241 6.76 -20.19 3.31
C LEU A 241 6.16 -21.25 4.22
N ARG A 242 6.69 -21.38 5.44
CA ARG A 242 6.16 -22.31 6.45
C ARG A 242 4.73 -21.94 6.87
N ALA A 243 4.50 -20.66 7.17
CA ALA A 243 3.19 -20.17 7.55
C ALA A 243 2.17 -20.31 6.40
N ILE A 244 2.58 -20.01 5.17
CA ILE A 244 1.80 -20.16 3.94
C ILE A 244 1.42 -21.64 3.72
N SER A 245 2.38 -22.56 3.87
CA SER A 245 2.12 -24.01 3.74
C SER A 245 1.17 -24.52 4.82
N GLN A 246 1.27 -24.01 6.04
CA GLN A 246 0.34 -24.33 7.12
C GLN A 246 -1.09 -23.86 6.78
N ALA A 247 -1.25 -22.63 6.25
CA ALA A 247 -2.56 -22.11 5.84
C ALA A 247 -3.20 -22.96 4.73
N ALA A 248 -2.42 -23.32 3.72
CA ALA A 248 -2.86 -24.21 2.66
C ALA A 248 -3.30 -25.59 3.19
N GLY A 249 -2.55 -26.14 4.14
CA GLY A 249 -2.91 -27.41 4.84
C GLY A 249 -4.20 -27.33 5.61
N CYS A 250 -4.64 -26.14 6.04
CA CYS A 250 -5.94 -25.89 6.68
C CYS A 250 -7.07 -25.65 5.64
N GLY A 251 -6.80 -25.74 4.34
CA GLY A 251 -7.80 -25.54 3.30
C GLY A 251 -8.11 -24.08 2.97
N VAL A 252 -7.30 -23.13 3.46
CA VAL A 252 -7.42 -21.70 3.16
C VAL A 252 -6.67 -21.39 1.87
N ALA A 253 -7.31 -20.65 0.96
CA ALA A 253 -6.67 -20.19 -0.26
C ALA A 253 -5.77 -18.97 0.00
N LEU A 254 -4.78 -18.76 -0.85
CA LEU A 254 -3.76 -17.74 -0.67
C LEU A 254 -3.68 -16.83 -1.90
N LEU A 255 -3.55 -15.55 -1.65
CA LEU A 255 -3.27 -14.52 -2.65
C LEU A 255 -2.01 -13.77 -2.20
N ALA A 256 -0.92 -13.86 -2.95
CA ALA A 256 0.36 -13.29 -2.53
C ALA A 256 1.07 -12.59 -3.68
N THR A 257 1.98 -11.66 -3.36
CA THR A 257 2.82 -11.00 -4.35
C THR A 257 4.27 -11.47 -4.27
N ILE A 258 4.96 -11.49 -5.40
CA ILE A 258 6.38 -11.80 -5.52
C ILE A 258 7.03 -10.90 -6.57
N HIS A 259 8.27 -10.49 -6.34
CA HIS A 259 9.11 -9.82 -7.32
C HIS A 259 9.74 -10.83 -8.28
N ALA A 260 9.07 -11.05 -9.43
CA ALA A 260 9.59 -11.81 -10.56
C ALA A 260 8.92 -11.31 -11.85
N ALA A 261 9.65 -11.21 -12.94
CA ALA A 261 9.11 -10.76 -14.23
C ALA A 261 8.26 -11.84 -14.91
N ASN A 262 8.54 -13.13 -14.64
CA ASN A 262 7.88 -14.28 -15.21
C ASN A 262 8.05 -15.52 -14.31
N VAL A 263 7.49 -16.66 -14.74
CA VAL A 263 7.55 -17.93 -13.99
C VAL A 263 8.95 -18.52 -14.01
N GLU A 264 9.71 -18.33 -15.09
CA GLU A 264 11.09 -18.81 -15.21
C GLU A 264 12.01 -18.15 -14.19
N GLU A 265 11.88 -16.82 -14.00
CA GLU A 265 12.62 -16.10 -12.95
C GLU A 265 12.24 -16.58 -11.55
N LEU A 266 10.96 -16.89 -11.33
CA LEU A 266 10.49 -17.47 -10.08
C LEU A 266 11.17 -18.82 -9.82
N GLN A 267 11.24 -19.68 -10.83
CA GLN A 267 11.89 -21.00 -10.76
C GLN A 267 13.40 -20.92 -10.54
N ALA A 268 14.05 -19.85 -10.98
CA ALA A 268 15.50 -19.70 -10.84
C ALA A 268 15.95 -19.37 -9.40
N LYS A 269 15.04 -18.86 -8.53
CA LYS A 269 15.37 -18.45 -7.17
C LYS A 269 15.11 -19.57 -6.16
N PRO A 270 16.13 -20.02 -5.36
CA PRO A 270 15.98 -21.17 -4.45
C PRO A 270 14.80 -21.08 -3.48
N LEU A 271 14.51 -19.89 -2.93
CA LEU A 271 13.38 -19.65 -2.05
C LEU A 271 12.05 -20.01 -2.73
N TYR A 272 11.88 -19.62 -3.99
CA TYR A 272 10.63 -19.83 -4.71
C TYR A 272 10.53 -21.23 -5.34
N GLN A 273 11.65 -21.93 -5.56
CA GLN A 273 11.62 -23.36 -5.89
C GLN A 273 10.95 -24.17 -4.77
N GLU A 274 11.28 -23.87 -3.51
CA GLU A 274 10.65 -24.49 -2.34
C GLU A 274 9.12 -24.19 -2.30
N LEU A 275 8.72 -22.95 -2.58
CA LEU A 275 7.33 -22.53 -2.68
C LEU A 275 6.56 -23.28 -3.77
N LEU A 276 7.15 -23.43 -4.97
CA LEU A 276 6.54 -24.13 -6.10
C LEU A 276 6.44 -25.64 -5.84
N ALA A 277 7.49 -26.24 -5.26
CA ALA A 277 7.50 -27.66 -4.88
C ALA A 277 6.37 -28.01 -3.90
N GLY A 278 5.99 -27.09 -3.03
CA GLY A 278 4.85 -27.25 -2.11
C GLY A 278 3.50 -27.22 -2.79
N ARG A 279 3.40 -26.83 -4.07
CA ARG A 279 2.17 -26.73 -4.88
C ARG A 279 1.02 -26.01 -4.19
N VAL A 280 1.35 -25.05 -3.32
CA VAL A 280 0.36 -24.21 -2.61
C VAL A 280 -0.33 -23.28 -3.60
N PHE A 281 0.44 -22.63 -4.45
CA PHE A 281 -0.07 -21.80 -5.54
C PHE A 281 -0.20 -22.60 -6.82
N ARG A 282 -1.33 -22.48 -7.48
CA ARG A 282 -1.66 -23.22 -8.70
C ARG A 282 -1.63 -22.37 -9.96
N GLN A 283 -1.63 -21.06 -9.80
CA GLN A 283 -1.63 -20.09 -10.88
C GLN A 283 -0.93 -18.81 -10.49
N ALA A 284 -0.52 -18.05 -11.49
CA ALA A 284 0.07 -16.73 -11.33
C ALA A 284 -0.61 -15.72 -12.24
N VAL A 285 -0.71 -14.48 -11.79
CA VAL A 285 -1.04 -13.31 -12.60
C VAL A 285 0.24 -12.56 -12.90
N LEU A 286 0.64 -12.54 -14.16
CA LEU A 286 1.78 -11.75 -14.62
C LEU A 286 1.30 -10.34 -14.96
N ILE A 287 1.94 -9.34 -14.36
CA ILE A 287 1.65 -7.94 -14.60
C ILE A 287 2.76 -7.37 -15.48
N ARG A 288 2.42 -6.93 -16.69
CA ARG A 288 3.33 -6.34 -17.66
C ARG A 288 2.91 -4.92 -17.98
N THR A 289 3.85 -4.04 -18.24
CA THR A 289 3.57 -2.68 -18.72
C THR A 289 3.57 -2.69 -20.24
N GLY A 290 2.46 -2.27 -20.85
CA GLY A 290 2.30 -2.10 -22.29
C GLY A 290 2.10 -0.63 -22.66
N PRO A 291 2.03 -0.30 -23.96
CA PRO A 291 1.83 1.07 -24.44
C PRO A 291 0.54 1.72 -23.95
N GLU A 292 -0.51 0.93 -23.76
CA GLU A 292 -1.84 1.39 -23.34
C GLU A 292 -2.09 1.19 -21.83
N GLY A 293 -1.07 0.84 -21.06
CA GLY A 293 -1.20 0.59 -19.62
C GLY A 293 -0.75 -0.81 -19.20
N ARG A 294 -1.30 -1.29 -18.09
CA ARG A 294 -0.95 -2.62 -17.54
C ARG A 294 -1.75 -3.74 -18.19
N LEU A 295 -1.06 -4.81 -18.53
CA LEU A 295 -1.62 -6.05 -19.07
C LEU A 295 -1.52 -7.14 -17.99
N TYR A 296 -2.56 -7.95 -17.87
CA TYR A 296 -2.65 -9.04 -16.90
C TYR A 296 -2.84 -10.38 -17.60
N ALA A 297 -1.87 -11.28 -17.45
CA ALA A 297 -1.95 -12.63 -17.96
C ALA A 297 -2.07 -13.62 -16.79
N VAL A 298 -3.03 -14.55 -16.87
CA VAL A 298 -3.17 -15.62 -15.88
C VAL A 298 -2.57 -16.90 -16.47
N GLU A 299 -1.57 -17.46 -15.78
CA GLU A 299 -0.85 -18.66 -16.18
C GLU A 299 -0.93 -19.71 -15.05
N ASN A 300 -0.96 -20.99 -15.45
CA ASN A 300 -0.87 -22.09 -14.48
C ASN A 300 0.58 -22.25 -14.01
N LEU A 301 0.75 -22.51 -12.73
CA LEU A 301 2.04 -22.91 -12.16
C LEU A 301 2.22 -24.42 -12.26
N PRO A 302 3.46 -24.91 -12.37
CA PRO A 302 3.78 -26.34 -12.50
C PRO A 302 3.43 -27.19 -11.28
#